data_a2f4df992ffeb16bd3c2832e9e411e6c
#
_entry.id   a2f4df992ffeb16bd3c2832e9e411e6c
#
_cell.length_a   1.000
_cell.length_b   1.000
_cell.length_c   1.000
_cell.angle_alpha   90.00
_cell.angle_beta   90.00
_cell.angle_gamma   90.00
#
_symmetry.space_group_name_H-M   'P 1'
#
loop_
_entity.id
_entity.type
_entity.pdbx_description
1 polymer ?
#
loop_
_entity_poly.entity_id
_entity_poly.type
_entity_poly.pdbx_seq_one_letter_code
_entity_poly.pdbx_strand_id
1 'polypeptide(L)'
;MKFLLLFLSLLSFGYAGYSVQTLSTSPRIYLIENFLSSKECDHLMALATPHLKRSTVIDDHAAGGSILDSRRTSQGMFIVEHLKDRTVKKIEKRLATLTELPIQNGEAIQVLQYRERAEYQPHHDYFNPSTPGGISHLNRGGQRVASVIMYLNTPKEGGETIFPMAKISVTPKKGSAVLFYNCLPTGEVDGLSLHGGAPVIAGEKWIATKWIREGEFH
;
A
#
# COMPACT_ATOMS: atom_id res chain seq x y z
N MET A 1 27.36 -34.55 -13.24
CA MET A 1 26.17 -33.96 -12.63
C MET A 1 26.07 -32.52 -13.13
N LYS A 2 25.16 -32.26 -14.11
CA LYS A 2 24.93 -30.91 -14.66
C LYS A 2 23.86 -30.25 -13.82
N PHE A 3 24.21 -29.19 -13.09
CA PHE A 3 23.24 -28.32 -12.43
C PHE A 3 22.49 -27.51 -13.51
N LEU A 4 21.22 -27.80 -13.67
CA LEU A 4 20.30 -27.03 -14.51
C LEU A 4 19.88 -25.81 -13.69
N LEU A 5 20.51 -24.64 -13.96
CA LEU A 5 20.04 -23.35 -13.46
C LEU A 5 18.70 -23.03 -14.14
N LEU A 6 17.61 -23.20 -13.39
CA LEU A 6 16.29 -22.74 -13.82
C LEU A 6 16.28 -21.21 -13.77
N PHE A 7 16.48 -20.56 -14.92
CA PHE A 7 16.20 -19.13 -15.08
C PHE A 7 14.67 -18.97 -14.97
N LEU A 8 14.16 -18.52 -13.81
CA LEU A 8 12.83 -17.95 -13.73
C LEU A 8 12.81 -16.70 -14.63
N SER A 9 12.18 -16.79 -15.78
CA SER A 9 11.94 -15.65 -16.65
C SER A 9 11.01 -14.66 -15.93
N LEU A 10 11.60 -13.61 -15.37
CA LEU A 10 10.89 -12.45 -14.87
C LEU A 10 10.22 -11.76 -16.07
N LEU A 11 8.91 -11.97 -16.24
CA LEU A 11 8.11 -11.23 -17.21
C LEU A 11 8.01 -9.78 -16.73
N SER A 12 8.81 -8.90 -17.32
CA SER A 12 8.69 -7.46 -17.16
C SER A 12 7.85 -6.89 -18.30
N PHE A 13 6.67 -6.37 -17.97
CA PHE A 13 5.86 -5.60 -18.91
C PHE A 13 6.16 -4.11 -18.74
N GLY A 14 6.64 -3.44 -19.79
CA GLY A 14 6.83 -1.99 -19.81
C GLY A 14 5.51 -1.30 -20.14
N TYR A 15 4.90 -0.62 -19.18
CA TYR A 15 3.85 0.37 -19.40
C TYR A 15 4.47 1.77 -19.40
N ALA A 16 3.86 2.73 -20.09
CA ALA A 16 4.34 4.11 -20.28
C ALA A 16 5.11 4.69 -19.06
N GLY A 17 6.41 4.41 -18.97
CA GLY A 17 7.35 5.01 -18.02
C GLY A 17 7.68 4.20 -16.76
N TYR A 18 7.01 3.09 -16.45
CA TYR A 18 7.36 2.21 -15.32
C TYR A 18 7.43 0.73 -15.74
N SER A 19 8.14 -0.09 -15.00
CA SER A 19 8.22 -1.54 -15.20
C SER A 19 7.59 -2.29 -14.03
N VAL A 20 7.00 -3.45 -14.31
CA VAL A 20 6.35 -4.33 -13.33
C VAL A 20 7.13 -5.63 -13.24
N GLN A 21 7.54 -5.99 -12.04
CA GLN A 21 8.21 -7.25 -11.72
C GLN A 21 7.34 -8.09 -10.79
N THR A 22 7.03 -9.32 -11.16
CA THR A 22 6.35 -10.26 -10.28
C THR A 22 7.30 -10.76 -9.20
N LEU A 23 6.98 -10.50 -7.93
CA LEU A 23 7.72 -11.02 -6.78
C LEU A 23 7.14 -12.35 -6.28
N SER A 24 5.82 -12.50 -6.37
CA SER A 24 5.09 -13.72 -6.01
C SER A 24 3.79 -13.81 -6.79
N THR A 25 3.36 -15.04 -7.08
CA THR A 25 2.07 -15.35 -7.67
C THR A 25 1.04 -15.83 -6.63
N SER A 26 1.49 -16.22 -5.42
CA SER A 26 0.65 -16.60 -4.28
C SER A 26 1.42 -16.34 -2.97
N PRO A 27 1.08 -15.27 -2.23
CA PRO A 27 0.14 -14.19 -2.58
C PRO A 27 0.63 -13.41 -3.82
N ARG A 28 -0.30 -12.73 -4.51
CA ARG A 28 0.06 -11.93 -5.70
C ARG A 28 0.72 -10.63 -5.29
N ILE A 29 2.04 -10.52 -5.52
CA ILE A 29 2.86 -9.35 -5.15
C ILE A 29 3.70 -8.92 -6.34
N TYR A 30 3.70 -7.62 -6.62
CA TYR A 30 4.40 -7.00 -7.74
C TYR A 30 5.19 -5.78 -7.27
N LEU A 31 6.45 -5.69 -7.72
CA LEU A 31 7.27 -4.47 -7.58
C LEU A 31 7.14 -3.63 -8.86
N ILE A 32 6.85 -2.34 -8.68
CA ILE A 32 6.70 -1.39 -9.77
C ILE A 32 7.83 -0.35 -9.66
N GLU A 33 8.78 -0.42 -10.57
CA GLU A 33 9.89 0.52 -10.64
C GLU A 33 9.50 1.77 -11.42
N ASN A 34 9.95 2.95 -10.96
CA ASN A 34 9.69 4.26 -11.58
C ASN A 34 8.20 4.61 -11.68
N PHE A 35 7.39 4.17 -10.72
CA PHE A 35 5.95 4.43 -10.68
C PHE A 35 5.64 5.91 -10.49
N LEU A 36 6.37 6.60 -9.60
CA LEU A 36 6.28 8.04 -9.39
C LEU A 36 7.59 8.72 -9.78
N SER A 37 7.48 9.89 -10.39
CA SER A 37 8.63 10.78 -10.54
C SER A 37 9.06 11.37 -9.20
N SER A 38 10.33 11.81 -9.10
CA SER A 38 10.84 12.48 -7.89
C SER A 38 9.98 13.70 -7.51
N LYS A 39 9.53 14.49 -8.51
CA LYS A 39 8.66 15.65 -8.29
C LYS A 39 7.30 15.27 -7.71
N GLU A 40 6.70 14.16 -8.17
CA GLU A 40 5.43 13.66 -7.61
C GLU A 40 5.61 13.19 -6.16
N CYS A 41 6.72 12.51 -5.84
CA CYS A 41 7.05 12.12 -4.47
C CYS A 41 7.19 13.34 -3.55
N ASP A 42 7.99 14.33 -3.95
CA ASP A 42 8.24 15.54 -3.18
C ASP A 42 6.94 16.35 -2.99
N HIS A 43 6.10 16.40 -4.01
CA HIS A 43 4.79 17.03 -3.96
C HIS A 43 3.85 16.39 -2.92
N LEU A 44 3.75 15.06 -2.92
CA LEU A 44 2.89 14.34 -1.95
C LEU A 44 3.39 14.54 -0.51
N MET A 45 4.71 14.54 -0.29
CA MET A 45 5.28 14.83 1.04
C MET A 45 5.00 16.27 1.48
N ALA A 46 5.19 17.25 0.61
CA ALA A 46 4.91 18.66 0.90
C ALA A 46 3.42 18.90 1.21
N LEU A 47 2.52 18.30 0.43
CA LEU A 47 1.08 18.38 0.64
C LEU A 47 0.67 17.79 2.00
N ALA A 48 1.30 16.70 2.42
CA ALA A 48 0.94 16.00 3.65
C ALA A 48 1.52 16.64 4.91
N THR A 49 2.71 17.22 4.84
CA THR A 49 3.47 17.71 6.00
C THR A 49 2.66 18.56 6.98
N PRO A 50 1.86 19.58 6.54
CA PRO A 50 1.11 20.43 7.49
C PRO A 50 -0.09 19.74 8.13
N HIS A 51 -0.47 18.53 7.66
CA HIS A 51 -1.70 17.83 8.06
C HIS A 51 -1.43 16.52 8.80
N LEU A 52 -0.17 16.15 9.03
CA LEU A 52 0.19 14.89 9.68
C LEU A 52 -0.36 14.81 11.10
N LYS A 53 -1.01 13.68 11.39
CA LYS A 53 -1.52 13.31 12.73
C LYS A 53 -1.13 11.88 13.04
N ARG A 54 -1.07 11.49 14.30
CA ARG A 54 -0.86 10.10 14.71
C ARG A 54 -1.84 9.19 14.00
N SER A 55 -1.33 8.15 13.32
CA SER A 55 -2.17 7.19 12.59
C SER A 55 -2.96 6.31 13.55
N THR A 56 -4.21 6.01 13.16
CA THR A 56 -5.08 5.05 13.84
C THR A 56 -5.13 3.74 13.06
N VAL A 57 -5.64 2.69 13.70
CA VAL A 57 -6.05 1.44 13.05
C VAL A 57 -7.58 1.30 13.16
N ILE A 58 -8.16 0.43 12.35
CA ILE A 58 -9.59 0.11 12.42
C ILE A 58 -9.87 -0.53 13.77
N ASP A 59 -10.95 -0.10 14.41
CA ASP A 59 -11.47 -0.75 15.61
C ASP A 59 -12.45 -1.86 15.17
N ASP A 60 -12.03 -3.09 15.29
CA ASP A 60 -12.86 -4.25 14.95
C ASP A 60 -14.08 -4.41 15.85
N HIS A 61 -14.07 -3.79 17.05
CA HIS A 61 -15.16 -3.90 18.05
C HIS A 61 -16.23 -2.84 17.88
N ALA A 62 -15.97 -1.77 17.13
CA ALA A 62 -16.89 -0.65 16.95
C ALA A 62 -17.15 -0.34 15.48
N ALA A 63 -18.42 -0.25 15.08
CA ALA A 63 -18.80 0.12 13.72
C ALA A 63 -18.26 1.50 13.35
N GLY A 64 -17.45 1.59 12.28
CA GLY A 64 -16.84 2.83 11.80
C GLY A 64 -15.77 3.42 12.73
N GLY A 65 -15.38 2.70 13.79
CA GLY A 65 -14.38 3.14 14.76
C GLY A 65 -12.95 3.07 14.26
N SER A 66 -12.12 3.93 14.82
CA SER A 66 -10.67 3.85 14.68
C SER A 66 -9.99 4.20 16.00
N ILE A 67 -8.96 3.46 16.37
CA ILE A 67 -8.25 3.60 17.64
C ILE A 67 -6.76 3.87 17.42
N LEU A 68 -6.14 4.55 18.39
CA LEU A 68 -4.69 4.60 18.48
C LEU A 68 -4.18 3.24 18.95
N ASP A 69 -3.23 2.70 18.23
CA ASP A 69 -2.66 1.38 18.53
C ASP A 69 -1.12 1.45 18.48
N SER A 70 -0.46 0.82 19.44
CA SER A 70 0.99 0.74 19.50
C SER A 70 1.60 -0.07 18.36
N ARG A 71 0.81 -0.96 17.74
CA ARG A 71 1.23 -1.74 16.56
C ARG A 71 1.51 -0.86 15.33
N ARG A 72 0.97 0.37 15.30
CA ARG A 72 1.20 1.35 14.22
C ARG A 72 1.72 2.65 14.80
N THR A 73 2.98 2.97 14.54
CA THR A 73 3.65 4.15 15.15
C THR A 73 3.88 5.32 14.19
N SER A 74 3.30 5.26 12.99
CA SER A 74 3.38 6.32 11.97
C SER A 74 2.52 7.55 12.30
N GLN A 75 2.79 8.64 11.58
CA GLN A 75 1.89 9.77 11.39
C GLN A 75 1.37 9.75 9.96
N GLY A 76 0.18 10.29 9.71
CA GLY A 76 -0.36 10.32 8.35
C GLY A 76 -1.52 11.26 8.17
N MET A 77 -1.94 11.42 6.93
CA MET A 77 -3.13 12.16 6.54
C MET A 77 -3.75 11.53 5.28
N PHE A 78 -5.04 11.70 5.10
CA PHE A 78 -5.75 11.32 3.88
C PHE A 78 -5.88 12.53 2.95
N ILE A 79 -5.54 12.35 1.67
CA ILE A 79 -5.77 13.38 0.65
C ILE A 79 -7.25 13.37 0.29
N VAL A 80 -8.03 14.16 1.01
CA VAL A 80 -9.47 14.32 0.78
C VAL A 80 -9.74 15.15 -0.49
N GLU A 81 -10.97 15.15 -1.00
CA GLU A 81 -11.32 15.67 -2.33
C GLU A 81 -10.84 17.12 -2.58
N HIS A 82 -11.01 18.01 -1.60
CA HIS A 82 -10.60 19.42 -1.76
C HIS A 82 -9.07 19.64 -1.79
N LEU A 83 -8.28 18.63 -1.44
CA LEU A 83 -6.81 18.62 -1.53
C LEU A 83 -6.30 17.95 -2.81
N LYS A 84 -7.18 17.33 -3.61
CA LYS A 84 -6.81 16.64 -4.86
C LYS A 84 -6.54 17.63 -5.98
N ASP A 85 -5.31 18.01 -6.14
CA ASP A 85 -4.85 18.82 -7.28
C ASP A 85 -4.62 17.97 -8.56
N ARG A 86 -4.09 18.62 -9.60
CA ARG A 86 -3.80 17.99 -10.89
C ARG A 86 -2.82 16.81 -10.75
N THR A 87 -1.82 16.92 -9.86
CA THR A 87 -0.79 15.89 -9.64
C THR A 87 -1.42 14.66 -9.00
N VAL A 88 -2.19 14.84 -7.94
CA VAL A 88 -2.90 13.75 -7.25
C VAL A 88 -3.85 13.03 -8.20
N LYS A 89 -4.66 13.79 -8.97
CA LYS A 89 -5.59 13.22 -9.96
C LYS A 89 -4.88 12.41 -11.05
N LYS A 90 -3.67 12.83 -11.48
CA LYS A 90 -2.84 12.08 -12.42
C LYS A 90 -2.32 10.77 -11.83
N ILE A 91 -1.93 10.79 -10.55
CA ILE A 91 -1.49 9.59 -9.83
C ILE A 91 -2.66 8.60 -9.67
N GLU A 92 -3.86 9.08 -9.29
CA GLU A 92 -5.06 8.23 -9.19
C GLU A 92 -5.43 7.55 -10.52
N LYS A 93 -5.34 8.26 -11.65
CA LYS A 93 -5.52 7.68 -12.98
C LYS A 93 -4.48 6.58 -13.28
N ARG A 94 -3.21 6.82 -12.92
CA ARG A 94 -2.13 5.84 -13.11
C ARG A 94 -2.36 4.60 -12.24
N LEU A 95 -2.84 4.77 -11.01
CA LEU A 95 -3.21 3.67 -10.12
C LEU A 95 -4.35 2.83 -10.70
N ALA A 96 -5.38 3.47 -11.23
CA ALA A 96 -6.49 2.77 -11.89
C ALA A 96 -6.01 1.96 -13.11
N THR A 97 -5.11 2.54 -13.93
CA THR A 97 -4.49 1.81 -15.05
C THR A 97 -3.64 0.64 -14.58
N LEU A 98 -2.84 0.80 -13.51
CA LEU A 98 -1.98 -0.26 -12.96
C LEU A 98 -2.79 -1.44 -12.43
N THR A 99 -3.89 -1.17 -11.75
CA THR A 99 -4.72 -2.18 -11.08
C THR A 99 -5.85 -2.73 -11.95
N GLU A 100 -6.09 -2.08 -13.11
CA GLU A 100 -7.24 -2.36 -14.00
C GLU A 100 -8.60 -2.23 -13.29
N LEU A 101 -8.65 -1.40 -12.23
CA LEU A 101 -9.85 -1.14 -11.44
C LEU A 101 -10.28 0.33 -11.56
N PRO A 102 -11.59 0.64 -11.51
CA PRO A 102 -12.09 2.00 -11.64
C PRO A 102 -11.53 2.94 -10.55
N ILE A 103 -11.32 4.22 -10.89
CA ILE A 103 -10.86 5.24 -9.93
C ILE A 103 -11.81 5.33 -8.74
N GLN A 104 -13.11 5.20 -8.99
CA GLN A 104 -14.19 5.29 -8.00
C GLN A 104 -14.09 4.19 -6.93
N ASN A 105 -13.46 3.07 -7.23
CA ASN A 105 -13.22 1.99 -6.27
C ASN A 105 -12.10 2.32 -5.27
N GLY A 106 -11.38 3.41 -5.49
CA GLY A 106 -10.22 3.76 -4.66
C GLY A 106 -10.57 4.61 -3.45
N GLU A 107 -10.14 4.19 -2.25
CA GLU A 107 -10.15 5.05 -1.07
C GLU A 107 -9.26 6.29 -1.28
N ALA A 108 -9.39 7.33 -0.47
CA ALA A 108 -8.47 8.47 -0.49
C ALA A 108 -7.01 7.99 -0.29
N ILE A 109 -6.06 8.56 -1.04
CA ILE A 109 -4.64 8.26 -0.82
C ILE A 109 -4.26 8.68 0.59
N GLN A 110 -3.67 7.76 1.37
CA GLN A 110 -3.11 8.05 2.67
C GLN A 110 -1.60 8.26 2.56
N VAL A 111 -1.10 9.44 2.89
CA VAL A 111 0.34 9.71 3.03
C VAL A 111 0.76 9.45 4.46
N LEU A 112 1.88 8.74 4.64
CA LEU A 112 2.36 8.28 5.94
C LEU A 112 3.84 8.59 6.09
N GLN A 113 4.21 9.07 7.29
CA GLN A 113 5.59 9.26 7.73
C GLN A 113 5.91 8.31 8.89
N TYR A 114 7.01 7.58 8.75
CA TYR A 114 7.61 6.76 9.79
C TYR A 114 8.96 7.36 10.16
N ARG A 115 9.10 7.83 11.39
CA ARG A 115 10.38 8.30 11.96
C ARG A 115 11.22 7.10 12.41
N GLU A 116 12.43 7.33 12.88
CA GLU A 116 13.27 6.29 13.46
C GLU A 116 12.51 5.49 14.52
N ARG A 117 12.68 4.17 14.50
CA ARG A 117 11.99 3.14 15.31
C ARG A 117 10.49 3.02 15.03
N ALA A 118 9.94 3.81 14.13
CA ALA A 118 8.54 3.64 13.76
C ALA A 118 8.35 2.44 12.83
N GLU A 119 7.25 1.73 13.06
CA GLU A 119 6.88 0.52 12.35
C GLU A 119 5.36 0.41 12.18
N TYR A 120 4.96 -0.58 11.40
CA TYR A 120 3.61 -1.11 11.44
C TYR A 120 3.70 -2.63 11.44
N GLN A 121 3.31 -3.25 12.54
CA GLN A 121 3.38 -4.70 12.72
C GLN A 121 2.56 -5.44 11.66
N PRO A 122 2.87 -6.72 11.39
CA PRO A 122 2.15 -7.49 10.38
C PRO A 122 0.64 -7.50 10.60
N HIS A 123 -0.10 -7.17 9.54
CA HIS A 123 -1.56 -7.05 9.52
C HIS A 123 -2.10 -7.40 8.12
N HIS A 124 -3.40 -7.55 8.02
CA HIS A 124 -4.10 -7.65 6.74
C HIS A 124 -4.81 -6.33 6.44
N ASP A 125 -4.86 -5.96 5.16
CA ASP A 125 -5.62 -4.79 4.71
C ASP A 125 -7.11 -5.11 4.46
N TYR A 126 -7.46 -6.39 4.26
CA TYR A 126 -8.85 -6.80 4.11
C TYR A 126 -9.61 -6.70 5.44
N PHE A 127 -10.92 -6.52 5.36
CA PHE A 127 -11.80 -6.43 6.53
C PHE A 127 -12.30 -7.81 6.96
N ASN A 128 -12.37 -8.03 8.26
CA ASN A 128 -12.98 -9.23 8.82
C ASN A 128 -14.51 -9.12 8.79
N PRO A 129 -15.23 -9.93 7.99
CA PRO A 129 -16.68 -9.87 7.88
C PRO A 129 -17.42 -10.35 9.14
N SER A 130 -16.71 -10.88 10.13
CA SER A 130 -17.28 -11.37 11.39
C SER A 130 -17.23 -10.33 12.52
N THR A 131 -16.67 -9.14 12.27
CA THR A 131 -16.54 -8.08 13.28
C THR A 131 -17.45 -6.88 12.94
N PRO A 132 -17.99 -6.16 13.95
CA PRO A 132 -18.79 -4.95 13.70
C PRO A 132 -18.03 -3.89 12.89
N GLY A 133 -16.76 -3.67 13.20
CA GLY A 133 -15.89 -2.76 12.44
C GLY A 133 -15.71 -3.20 10.99
N GLY A 134 -15.40 -4.47 10.76
CA GLY A 134 -15.25 -5.04 9.42
C GLY A 134 -16.54 -4.92 8.59
N ILE A 135 -17.69 -5.30 9.15
CA ILE A 135 -19.01 -5.16 8.48
C ILE A 135 -19.26 -3.70 8.08
N SER A 136 -19.03 -2.76 9.00
CA SER A 136 -19.23 -1.33 8.72
C SER A 136 -18.38 -0.83 7.56
N HIS A 137 -17.12 -1.29 7.48
CA HIS A 137 -16.24 -0.93 6.38
C HIS A 137 -16.60 -1.60 5.06
N LEU A 138 -17.10 -2.85 5.10
CA LEU A 138 -17.56 -3.58 3.90
C LEU A 138 -18.75 -2.87 3.23
N ASN A 139 -19.64 -2.26 4.00
CA ASN A 139 -20.79 -1.51 3.49
C ASN A 139 -20.41 -0.27 2.65
N ARG A 140 -19.12 0.12 2.63
CA ARG A 140 -18.60 1.29 1.93
C ARG A 140 -17.84 0.92 0.65
N GLY A 141 -18.36 0.02 -0.16
CA GLY A 141 -17.75 -0.39 -1.43
C GLY A 141 -17.14 -1.81 -1.43
N GLY A 142 -17.56 -2.67 -0.52
CA GLY A 142 -17.09 -4.05 -0.44
C GLY A 142 -15.70 -4.21 0.15
N GLN A 143 -15.04 -5.32 -0.14
CA GLN A 143 -13.73 -5.67 0.36
C GLN A 143 -12.61 -4.82 -0.27
N ARG A 144 -11.50 -4.61 0.45
CA ARG A 144 -10.25 -4.13 -0.14
C ARG A 144 -9.60 -5.25 -0.94
N VAL A 145 -9.69 -5.19 -2.26
CA VAL A 145 -9.19 -6.24 -3.15
C VAL A 145 -7.71 -6.10 -3.48
N ALA A 146 -7.20 -4.86 -3.49
CA ALA A 146 -5.79 -4.58 -3.76
C ALA A 146 -5.29 -3.39 -2.94
N SER A 147 -3.99 -3.40 -2.66
CA SER A 147 -3.26 -2.32 -1.98
C SER A 147 -2.03 -1.94 -2.79
N VAL A 148 -1.80 -0.63 -2.95
CA VAL A 148 -0.59 -0.10 -3.58
C VAL A 148 0.13 0.79 -2.57
N ILE A 149 1.36 0.43 -2.20
CA ILE A 149 2.23 1.23 -1.35
C ILE A 149 3.29 1.88 -2.24
N MET A 150 3.24 3.20 -2.38
CA MET A 150 4.18 4.01 -3.15
C MET A 150 5.24 4.59 -2.22
N TYR A 151 6.51 4.40 -2.52
CA TYR A 151 7.63 4.91 -1.71
C TYR A 151 8.01 6.33 -2.15
N LEU A 152 7.83 7.30 -1.26
CA LEU A 152 8.07 8.72 -1.56
C LEU A 152 9.51 9.14 -1.30
N ASN A 153 10.25 8.39 -0.48
CA ASN A 153 11.68 8.54 -0.27
C ASN A 153 12.36 7.18 -0.10
N THR A 154 13.67 7.20 0.03
CA THR A 154 14.49 6.04 0.41
C THR A 154 15.04 6.33 1.81
N PRO A 155 14.64 5.59 2.86
CA PRO A 155 15.24 5.72 4.19
C PRO A 155 16.72 5.33 4.13
N LYS A 156 17.51 5.79 5.11
CA LYS A 156 18.94 5.43 5.18
C LYS A 156 19.14 3.96 5.49
N GLU A 157 18.28 3.39 6.38
CA GLU A 157 18.34 1.99 6.77
C GLU A 157 17.00 1.53 7.34
N GLY A 158 16.60 0.29 7.04
CA GLY A 158 15.35 -0.32 7.51
C GLY A 158 14.11 0.17 6.76
N GLY A 159 12.96 -0.06 7.37
CA GLY A 159 11.66 0.39 6.84
C GLY A 159 11.15 -0.44 5.66
N GLU A 160 11.63 -1.66 5.45
CA GLU A 160 11.14 -2.56 4.40
C GLU A 160 9.65 -2.81 4.52
N THR A 161 8.97 -3.06 3.40
CA THR A 161 7.66 -3.68 3.42
C THR A 161 7.85 -5.19 3.40
N ILE A 162 7.41 -5.85 4.47
CA ILE A 162 7.61 -7.29 4.66
C ILE A 162 6.32 -8.06 4.42
N PHE A 163 6.44 -9.25 3.81
CA PHE A 163 5.37 -10.23 3.62
C PHE A 163 5.82 -11.54 4.28
N PRO A 164 5.57 -11.73 5.60
CA PRO A 164 6.13 -12.84 6.34
C PRO A 164 5.76 -14.22 5.78
N MET A 165 4.51 -14.39 5.34
CA MET A 165 4.02 -15.67 4.80
C MET A 165 4.69 -16.01 3.45
N ALA A 166 5.01 -15.02 2.64
CA ALA A 166 5.70 -15.18 1.37
C ALA A 166 7.23 -15.16 1.52
N LYS A 167 7.76 -14.81 2.70
CA LYS A 167 9.20 -14.59 2.96
C LYS A 167 9.82 -13.55 2.01
N ILE A 168 9.04 -12.51 1.68
CA ILE A 168 9.45 -11.42 0.81
C ILE A 168 9.67 -10.17 1.64
N SER A 169 10.70 -9.42 1.31
CA SER A 169 11.00 -8.08 1.84
C SER A 169 11.29 -7.14 0.69
N VAL A 170 10.59 -6.00 0.66
CA VAL A 170 10.73 -4.97 -0.38
C VAL A 170 11.36 -3.74 0.24
N THR A 171 12.59 -3.44 -0.18
CA THR A 171 13.32 -2.24 0.26
C THR A 171 12.70 -0.99 -0.37
N PRO A 172 12.37 0.04 0.43
CA PRO A 172 11.84 1.30 -0.08
C PRO A 172 12.85 2.01 -1.00
N LYS A 173 12.41 2.32 -2.21
CA LYS A 173 13.16 3.12 -3.17
C LYS A 173 12.28 4.26 -3.68
N LYS A 174 12.73 5.50 -3.55
CA LYS A 174 11.96 6.68 -3.98
C LYS A 174 11.44 6.51 -5.40
N GLY A 175 10.12 6.67 -5.58
CA GLY A 175 9.45 6.55 -6.87
C GLY A 175 9.02 5.13 -7.26
N SER A 176 9.43 4.08 -6.54
CA SER A 176 8.90 2.74 -6.75
C SER A 176 7.62 2.52 -5.95
N ALA A 177 6.91 1.41 -6.24
CA ALA A 177 5.73 0.99 -5.50
C ALA A 177 5.69 -0.53 -5.38
N VAL A 178 4.96 -1.03 -4.39
CA VAL A 178 4.55 -2.43 -4.30
C VAL A 178 3.03 -2.52 -4.40
N LEU A 179 2.56 -3.35 -5.33
CA LEU A 179 1.16 -3.73 -5.46
C LEU A 179 1.00 -5.15 -4.94
N PHE A 180 0.01 -5.37 -4.10
CA PHE A 180 -0.39 -6.71 -3.68
C PHE A 180 -1.92 -6.83 -3.61
N TYR A 181 -2.40 -8.06 -3.80
CA TYR A 181 -3.82 -8.34 -3.75
C TYR A 181 -4.17 -8.96 -2.40
N ASN A 182 -5.26 -8.46 -1.80
CA ASN A 182 -5.79 -8.90 -0.51
C ASN A 182 -6.80 -10.04 -0.66
N CYS A 183 -7.23 -10.30 -1.90
CA CYS A 183 -8.18 -11.35 -2.24
C CYS A 183 -7.60 -12.27 -3.32
N LEU A 184 -8.03 -13.53 -3.29
CA LEU A 184 -7.81 -14.49 -4.36
C LEU A 184 -8.61 -14.11 -5.63
N PRO A 185 -8.30 -14.66 -6.80
CA PRO A 185 -9.12 -14.47 -8.01
C PRO A 185 -10.58 -14.92 -7.85
N THR A 186 -10.87 -15.79 -6.88
CA THR A 186 -12.22 -16.25 -6.52
C THR A 186 -13.04 -15.21 -5.76
N GLY A 187 -12.40 -14.09 -5.29
CA GLY A 187 -13.00 -13.07 -4.44
C GLY A 187 -12.82 -13.31 -2.94
N GLU A 188 -12.38 -14.50 -2.53
CA GLU A 188 -12.10 -14.81 -1.13
C GLU A 188 -10.85 -14.06 -0.65
N VAL A 189 -10.80 -13.72 0.66
CA VAL A 189 -9.63 -13.06 1.24
C VAL A 189 -8.41 -13.98 1.21
N ASP A 190 -7.25 -13.42 0.90
CA ASP A 190 -5.98 -14.15 0.85
C ASP A 190 -5.22 -13.97 2.16
N GLY A 191 -5.26 -14.97 3.04
CA GLY A 191 -4.52 -14.96 4.30
C GLY A 191 -2.99 -14.85 4.14
N LEU A 192 -2.47 -15.20 2.95
CA LEU A 192 -1.04 -15.05 2.65
C LEU A 192 -0.64 -13.59 2.38
N SER A 193 -1.59 -12.68 2.20
CA SER A 193 -1.35 -11.24 2.02
C SER A 193 -0.93 -10.51 3.30
N LEU A 194 -0.72 -11.22 4.41
CA LEU A 194 -0.18 -10.67 5.66
C LEU A 194 1.10 -9.88 5.37
N HIS A 195 1.12 -8.60 5.75
CA HIS A 195 2.23 -7.70 5.47
C HIS A 195 2.44 -6.70 6.61
N GLY A 196 3.61 -6.08 6.64
CA GLY A 196 3.94 -5.05 7.63
C GLY A 196 5.02 -4.10 7.12
N GLY A 197 5.25 -3.04 7.88
CA GLY A 197 6.38 -2.13 7.69
C GLY A 197 7.41 -2.37 8.79
N ALA A 198 8.57 -2.91 8.43
CA ALA A 198 9.68 -3.10 9.35
C ALA A 198 10.11 -1.77 9.99
N PRO A 199 10.72 -1.79 11.18
CA PRO A 199 11.22 -0.59 11.84
C PRO A 199 12.16 0.21 10.94
N VAL A 200 12.02 1.54 10.94
CA VAL A 200 13.00 2.43 10.34
C VAL A 200 14.20 2.50 11.28
N ILE A 201 15.37 2.06 10.82
CA ILE A 201 16.58 2.00 11.65
C ILE A 201 17.30 3.34 11.63
N ALA A 202 17.41 3.97 10.45
CA ALA A 202 18.02 5.27 10.31
C ALA A 202 17.30 6.16 9.28
N GLY A 203 17.13 7.44 9.64
CA GLY A 203 16.41 8.42 8.83
C GLY A 203 14.90 8.33 9.02
N GLU A 204 14.14 8.57 7.95
CA GLU A 204 12.69 8.47 7.95
C GLU A 204 12.19 7.79 6.68
N LYS A 205 11.01 7.19 6.75
CA LYS A 205 10.32 6.57 5.61
C LYS A 205 9.02 7.31 5.35
N TRP A 206 8.80 7.68 4.09
CA TRP A 206 7.56 8.25 3.60
C TRP A 206 6.94 7.35 2.54
N ILE A 207 5.67 7.06 2.70
CA ILE A 207 4.88 6.30 1.72
C ILE A 207 3.55 6.98 1.45
N ALA A 208 2.96 6.62 0.31
CA ALA A 208 1.56 6.90 0.01
C ALA A 208 0.85 5.58 -0.28
N THR A 209 -0.22 5.28 0.45
CA THR A 209 -0.99 4.04 0.30
C THR A 209 -2.30 4.32 -0.39
N LYS A 210 -2.65 3.49 -1.38
CA LYS A 210 -3.96 3.46 -2.03
C LYS A 210 -4.58 2.09 -1.84
N TRP A 211 -5.73 2.04 -1.20
CA TRP A 211 -6.57 0.85 -1.14
C TRP A 211 -7.63 0.91 -2.23
N ILE A 212 -7.86 -0.21 -2.89
CA ILE A 212 -8.85 -0.34 -3.94
C ILE A 212 -9.90 -1.34 -3.48
N ARG A 213 -11.16 -0.90 -3.56
CA ARG A 213 -12.32 -1.67 -3.15
C ARG A 213 -12.85 -2.54 -4.27
N GLU A 214 -13.66 -3.51 -3.92
CA GLU A 214 -14.42 -4.38 -4.83
C GLU A 214 -15.42 -3.58 -5.68
N GLY A 215 -16.12 -2.63 -5.04
CA GLY A 215 -17.06 -1.72 -5.66
C GLY A 215 -16.71 -0.25 -5.44
N GLU A 216 -17.60 0.65 -5.88
CA GLU A 216 -17.45 2.09 -5.71
C GLU A 216 -17.39 2.46 -4.23
N PHE A 217 -16.39 3.26 -3.84
CA PHE A 217 -16.17 3.72 -2.47
C PHE A 217 -16.89 5.04 -2.19
N HIS A 218 -17.74 5.07 -1.17
CA HIS A 218 -18.54 6.24 -0.72
C HIS A 218 -18.67 6.35 0.81
#